data_62bd6200066a804c97603404da1fd736
#
_entry.id   62bd6200066a804c97603404da1fd736
#
_cell.length_a   1.000
_cell.length_b   1.000
_cell.length_c   1.000
_cell.angle_alpha   90.00
_cell.angle_beta   90.00
_cell.angle_gamma   90.00
#
_symmetry.space_group_name_H-M   'P 1'
#
loop_
_entity.id
_entity.type
_entity.pdbx_description
1 polymer ?
#
loop_
_entity_poly.entity_id
_entity_poly.type
_entity_poly.pdbx_seq_one_letter_code
_entity_poly.pdbx_strand_id
1 'polypeptide(L)'
;MVAPAVSTRAVLAALALLAAGFGEGPPDPAGYRNPCPATGSAVAVFSRTHELYLCREGVPHARIRVALGRGGMGKRRAGDKKTPVGSYSFGEPRASARYGTFIPIDYPTAEQTALGYTGRDLGIHGPPRNWKDVAAATALDWTTGCIATGTDEEVERVARFVRDERPLAIIE
;
A
#
# COMPACT_ATOMS: atom_id res chain seq x y z
N MET A 1 60.06 -49.41 -15.69
CA MET A 1 59.39 -48.76 -14.54
C MET A 1 58.63 -47.56 -15.11
N VAL A 2 57.31 -47.68 -15.23
CA VAL A 2 56.43 -46.68 -15.82
C VAL A 2 55.67 -46.01 -14.68
N ALA A 3 55.80 -44.67 -14.55
CA ALA A 3 55.05 -43.88 -13.57
C ALA A 3 53.62 -43.54 -14.13
N PRO A 4 52.57 -43.59 -13.28
CA PRO A 4 51.24 -43.22 -13.74
C PRO A 4 51.00 -41.73 -13.74
N ALA A 5 50.29 -41.25 -14.75
CA ALA A 5 49.84 -39.90 -14.93
C ALA A 5 48.68 -39.57 -13.97
N VAL A 6 48.78 -38.46 -13.26
CA VAL A 6 47.73 -37.91 -12.40
C VAL A 6 46.84 -37.01 -13.25
N SER A 7 45.57 -37.41 -13.43
CA SER A 7 44.54 -36.63 -14.11
C SER A 7 43.92 -35.61 -13.15
N THR A 8 44.15 -34.31 -13.43
CA THR A 8 43.55 -33.19 -12.70
C THR A 8 42.14 -32.93 -13.25
N ARG A 9 41.12 -33.40 -12.55
CA ARG A 9 39.73 -33.02 -12.83
C ARG A 9 39.44 -31.62 -12.26
N ALA A 10 39.26 -30.67 -13.14
CA ALA A 10 38.79 -29.32 -12.79
C ALA A 10 37.32 -29.41 -12.36
N VAL A 11 37.03 -29.04 -11.11
CA VAL A 11 35.68 -28.89 -10.60
C VAL A 11 35.24 -27.47 -10.89
N LEU A 12 34.42 -27.31 -11.93
CA LEU A 12 33.69 -26.06 -12.19
C LEU A 12 32.54 -25.96 -11.19
N ALA A 13 32.72 -25.13 -10.19
CA ALA A 13 31.63 -24.70 -9.30
C ALA A 13 30.73 -23.71 -10.06
N ALA A 14 29.56 -24.15 -10.47
CA ALA A 14 28.52 -23.29 -10.99
C ALA A 14 27.91 -22.50 -9.85
N LEU A 15 28.17 -21.18 -9.77
CA LEU A 15 27.46 -20.23 -8.92
C LEU A 15 26.08 -20.03 -9.51
N ALA A 16 25.06 -20.70 -8.96
CA ALA A 16 23.67 -20.39 -9.29
C ALA A 16 23.28 -19.09 -8.53
N LEU A 17 23.18 -17.99 -9.27
CA LEU A 17 22.49 -16.78 -8.78
C LEU A 17 21.01 -17.14 -8.59
N LEU A 18 20.59 -17.29 -7.35
CA LEU A 18 19.17 -17.26 -6.98
C LEU A 18 18.68 -15.83 -7.14
N ALA A 19 18.16 -15.49 -8.33
CA ALA A 19 17.27 -14.36 -8.50
C ALA A 19 15.99 -14.69 -7.74
N ALA A 20 15.78 -14.06 -6.57
CA ALA A 20 14.49 -14.07 -5.89
C ALA A 20 13.52 -13.30 -6.78
N GLY A 21 12.90 -14.01 -7.74
CA GLY A 21 11.76 -13.51 -8.48
C GLY A 21 10.62 -13.34 -7.48
N PHE A 22 10.10 -12.13 -7.38
CA PHE A 22 8.79 -11.90 -6.80
C PHE A 22 7.80 -12.67 -7.67
N GLY A 23 7.45 -13.89 -7.22
CA GLY A 23 6.56 -14.78 -7.92
C GLY A 23 5.14 -14.21 -7.87
N GLU A 24 4.68 -13.63 -8.97
CA GLU A 24 3.25 -13.53 -9.19
C GLU A 24 2.72 -14.96 -9.24
N GLY A 25 1.90 -15.32 -8.24
CA GLY A 25 1.19 -16.58 -8.25
C GLY A 25 0.36 -16.73 -9.53
N PRO A 26 0.06 -17.97 -9.99
CA PRO A 26 -0.75 -18.16 -11.17
C PRO A 26 -2.10 -17.43 -11.01
N PRO A 27 -2.61 -16.77 -12.08
CA PRO A 27 -3.92 -16.14 -12.03
C PRO A 27 -4.97 -17.22 -11.74
N ASP A 28 -5.90 -16.92 -10.83
CA ASP A 28 -7.12 -17.67 -10.62
C ASP A 28 -7.82 -17.85 -12.00
N PRO A 29 -8.34 -19.05 -12.34
CA PRO A 29 -9.04 -19.33 -13.60
C PRO A 29 -10.22 -18.37 -13.88
N ALA A 30 -10.70 -17.61 -12.86
CA ALA A 30 -11.69 -16.55 -13.03
C ALA A 30 -11.09 -15.16 -13.31
N GLY A 31 -9.77 -15.03 -13.48
CA GLY A 31 -9.09 -13.73 -13.67
C GLY A 31 -9.03 -12.85 -12.42
N TYR A 32 -9.36 -13.39 -11.27
CA TYR A 32 -9.29 -12.68 -9.99
C TYR A 32 -7.82 -12.60 -9.54
N ARG A 33 -7.28 -11.40 -9.52
CA ARG A 33 -5.99 -11.16 -8.85
C ARG A 33 -6.25 -10.94 -7.37
N ASN A 34 -5.64 -11.79 -6.54
CA ASN A 34 -5.70 -11.58 -5.10
C ASN A 34 -5.13 -10.19 -4.77
N PRO A 35 -5.89 -9.32 -4.10
CA PRO A 35 -5.44 -7.97 -3.77
C PRO A 35 -4.40 -7.93 -2.65
N CYS A 36 -4.11 -9.07 -2.01
CA CYS A 36 -3.27 -9.14 -0.83
C CYS A 36 -1.88 -9.68 -1.15
N PRO A 37 -0.79 -9.10 -0.56
CA PRO A 37 0.52 -9.70 -0.63
C PRO A 37 0.50 -11.09 0.02
N ALA A 38 1.29 -12.02 -0.51
CA ALA A 38 1.28 -13.42 -0.08
C ALA A 38 1.59 -13.62 1.42
N THR A 39 2.35 -12.72 2.02
CA THR A 39 2.79 -12.80 3.42
C THR A 39 2.65 -11.45 4.11
N GLY A 40 2.56 -11.49 5.44
CA GLY A 40 2.47 -10.30 6.28
C GLY A 40 1.11 -9.60 6.23
N SER A 41 1.04 -8.43 6.86
CA SER A 41 -0.16 -7.60 6.93
C SER A 41 -0.01 -6.34 6.08
N ALA A 42 -1.05 -5.98 5.32
CA ALA A 42 -1.07 -4.80 4.48
C ALA A 42 -2.45 -4.12 4.45
N VAL A 43 -2.43 -2.81 4.26
CA VAL A 43 -3.58 -2.04 3.78
C VAL A 43 -3.31 -1.75 2.30
N ALA A 44 -3.91 -2.55 1.41
CA ALA A 44 -3.72 -2.44 -0.03
C ALA A 44 -4.79 -1.54 -0.66
N VAL A 45 -4.39 -0.53 -1.41
CA VAL A 45 -5.29 0.45 -2.05
C VAL A 45 -5.10 0.40 -3.55
N PHE A 46 -6.18 0.10 -4.27
CA PHE A 46 -6.22 0.00 -5.71
C PHE A 46 -6.97 1.19 -6.30
N SER A 47 -6.25 2.08 -6.96
CA SER A 47 -6.83 3.31 -7.53
C SER A 47 -7.82 3.03 -8.65
N ARG A 48 -7.60 2.00 -9.44
CA ARG A 48 -8.45 1.65 -10.60
C ARG A 48 -9.86 1.20 -10.20
N THR A 49 -9.99 0.55 -9.05
CA THR A 49 -11.28 0.06 -8.52
C THR A 49 -11.82 0.92 -7.39
N HIS A 50 -11.02 1.88 -6.88
CA HIS A 50 -11.34 2.67 -5.68
C HIS A 50 -11.62 1.80 -4.46
N GLU A 51 -10.78 0.79 -4.25
CA GLU A 51 -10.94 -0.18 -3.19
C GLU A 51 -9.71 -0.22 -2.29
N LEU A 52 -9.96 -0.37 -1.00
CA LEU A 52 -8.99 -0.61 0.04
C LEU A 52 -9.26 -1.98 0.64
N TYR A 53 -8.22 -2.80 0.76
CA TYR A 53 -8.29 -4.12 1.38
C TYR A 53 -7.45 -4.15 2.65
N LEU A 54 -7.99 -4.78 3.69
CA LEU A 54 -7.23 -5.16 4.88
C LEU A 54 -6.75 -6.59 4.70
N CYS A 55 -5.46 -6.76 4.55
CA CYS A 55 -4.82 -8.02 4.17
C CYS A 55 -4.00 -8.61 5.31
N ARG A 56 -4.11 -9.92 5.54
CA ARG A 56 -3.27 -10.67 6.48
C ARG A 56 -2.91 -12.00 5.85
N GLU A 57 -1.60 -12.30 5.71
CA GLU A 57 -1.08 -13.57 5.20
C GLU A 57 -1.77 -14.01 3.90
N GLY A 58 -1.83 -13.13 2.90
CA GLY A 58 -2.45 -13.42 1.61
C GLY A 58 -3.98 -13.40 1.60
N VAL A 59 -4.65 -13.13 2.72
CA VAL A 59 -6.12 -13.20 2.83
C VAL A 59 -6.71 -11.81 3.02
N PRO A 60 -7.67 -11.38 2.17
CA PRO A 60 -8.43 -10.15 2.40
C PRO A 60 -9.48 -10.34 3.49
N HIS A 61 -9.37 -9.60 4.59
CA HIS A 61 -10.30 -9.61 5.72
C HIS A 61 -11.39 -8.55 5.64
N ALA A 62 -11.18 -7.51 4.85
CA ALA A 62 -12.18 -6.49 4.56
C ALA A 62 -11.90 -5.83 3.22
N ARG A 63 -12.98 -5.37 2.57
CA ARG A 63 -12.96 -4.52 1.37
C ARG A 63 -13.76 -3.27 1.67
N ILE A 64 -13.18 -2.11 1.43
CA ILE A 64 -13.75 -0.80 1.73
C ILE A 64 -13.62 0.07 0.47
N ARG A 65 -14.70 0.73 0.07
CA ARG A 65 -14.66 1.69 -1.01
C ARG A 65 -14.03 3.01 -0.54
N VAL A 66 -13.20 3.62 -1.37
CA VAL A 66 -12.46 4.83 -1.00
C VAL A 66 -12.53 5.90 -2.08
N ALA A 67 -12.41 7.18 -1.66
CA ALA A 67 -12.10 8.30 -2.53
C ALA A 67 -10.62 8.67 -2.41
N LEU A 68 -10.06 9.16 -3.50
CA LEU A 68 -8.64 9.49 -3.64
C LEU A 68 -8.44 10.98 -3.89
N GLY A 69 -7.21 11.36 -4.20
CA GLY A 69 -6.86 12.72 -4.55
C GLY A 69 -7.49 13.16 -5.86
N ARG A 70 -8.17 14.30 -5.87
CA ARG A 70 -8.81 14.86 -7.09
C ARG A 70 -7.85 15.21 -8.23
N GLY A 71 -6.53 15.16 -7.98
CA GLY A 71 -5.49 15.29 -8.98
C GLY A 71 -5.03 13.94 -9.56
N GLY A 72 -5.66 12.81 -9.16
CA GLY A 72 -5.29 11.46 -9.56
C GLY A 72 -4.15 10.89 -8.72
N MET A 73 -3.38 10.00 -9.30
CA MET A 73 -2.30 9.26 -8.65
C MET A 73 -0.91 9.83 -8.93
N GLY A 74 0.09 9.36 -8.18
CA GLY A 74 1.50 9.69 -8.42
C GLY A 74 1.91 11.04 -7.88
N LYS A 75 1.60 11.31 -6.60
CA LYS A 75 2.01 12.53 -5.91
C LYS A 75 3.53 12.70 -5.89
N ARG A 76 3.97 13.93 -6.22
CA ARG A 76 5.39 14.33 -6.15
C ARG A 76 5.61 15.69 -5.51
N ARG A 77 4.60 16.59 -5.53
CA ARG A 77 4.74 17.96 -5.05
C ARG A 77 3.62 18.36 -4.12
N ALA A 78 3.93 19.21 -3.16
CA ALA A 78 2.91 19.87 -2.35
C ALA A 78 1.90 20.60 -3.27
N GLY A 79 0.61 20.48 -2.96
CA GLY A 79 -0.46 21.15 -3.71
C GLY A 79 -0.89 20.46 -5.01
N ASP A 80 -0.27 19.39 -5.49
CA ASP A 80 -0.65 18.66 -6.70
C ASP A 80 -1.97 17.89 -6.59
N LYS A 81 -2.49 17.74 -5.37
CA LYS A 81 -3.76 17.09 -5.03
C LYS A 81 -3.81 15.60 -5.43
N LYS A 82 -2.65 14.98 -5.64
CA LYS A 82 -2.51 13.58 -6.04
C LYS A 82 -2.33 12.69 -4.84
N THR A 83 -2.84 11.45 -4.92
CA THR A 83 -2.53 10.37 -3.97
C THR A 83 -1.17 9.76 -4.33
N PRO A 84 -0.29 9.49 -3.36
CA PRO A 84 0.99 8.85 -3.65
C PRO A 84 0.81 7.40 -4.09
N VAL A 85 1.77 6.91 -4.87
CA VAL A 85 1.90 5.49 -5.25
C VAL A 85 3.16 4.94 -4.59
N GLY A 86 3.10 3.73 -4.09
CA GLY A 86 4.22 3.06 -3.42
C GLY A 86 3.83 2.38 -2.11
N SER A 87 4.86 1.99 -1.36
CA SER A 87 4.70 1.37 -0.04
C SER A 87 5.14 2.35 1.05
N TYR A 88 4.33 2.46 2.10
CA TYR A 88 4.55 3.41 3.20
C TYR A 88 4.29 2.73 4.54
N SER A 89 5.02 3.14 5.58
CA SER A 89 4.65 2.83 6.95
C SER A 89 3.50 3.74 7.41
N PHE A 90 2.74 3.26 8.38
CA PHE A 90 1.74 4.08 9.06
C PHE A 90 2.33 4.72 10.32
N GLY A 91 1.95 5.96 10.57
CA GLY A 91 2.07 6.54 11.90
C GLY A 91 0.87 6.16 12.78
N GLU A 92 0.91 6.57 14.06
CA GLU A 92 -0.15 6.27 15.01
C GLU A 92 -1.48 6.93 14.61
N PRO A 93 -2.59 6.16 14.51
CA PRO A 93 -3.91 6.71 14.29
C PRO A 93 -4.31 7.70 15.38
N ARG A 94 -4.80 8.86 14.99
CA ARG A 94 -5.11 9.98 15.91
C ARG A 94 -6.44 10.64 15.58
N ALA A 95 -7.00 11.31 16.58
CA ALA A 95 -8.21 12.10 16.40
C ALA A 95 -7.99 13.27 15.42
N SER A 96 -9.01 13.58 14.66
CA SER A 96 -9.07 14.68 13.71
C SER A 96 -10.37 15.45 13.89
N ALA A 97 -10.29 16.75 14.15
CA ALA A 97 -11.50 17.59 14.26
C ALA A 97 -12.32 17.61 12.97
N ARG A 98 -11.66 17.46 11.82
CA ARG A 98 -12.31 17.51 10.50
C ARG A 98 -12.89 16.16 10.06
N TYR A 99 -12.21 15.05 10.39
CA TYR A 99 -12.49 13.74 9.79
C TYR A 99 -12.79 12.64 10.84
N GLY A 100 -12.88 12.97 12.12
CA GLY A 100 -12.99 12.00 13.20
C GLY A 100 -11.67 11.33 13.48
N THR A 101 -11.26 10.40 12.65
CA THR A 101 -9.97 9.70 12.74
C THR A 101 -9.10 9.97 11.52
N PHE A 102 -7.80 10.12 11.77
CA PHE A 102 -6.76 10.28 10.76
C PHE A 102 -5.62 9.30 11.03
N ILE A 103 -5.24 8.54 10.01
CA ILE A 103 -4.19 7.53 10.05
C ILE A 103 -3.08 8.00 9.11
N PRO A 104 -1.99 8.60 9.62
CA PRO A 104 -0.94 9.15 8.78
C PRO A 104 -0.12 8.05 8.10
N ILE A 105 0.37 8.33 6.89
CA ILE A 105 1.40 7.54 6.21
C ILE A 105 2.70 8.33 6.16
N ASP A 106 3.82 7.61 6.12
CA ASP A 106 5.18 8.18 6.05
C ASP A 106 5.51 8.60 4.61
N TYR A 107 4.85 9.67 4.15
CA TYR A 107 5.09 10.30 2.85
C TYR A 107 5.58 11.75 3.02
N PRO A 108 6.59 12.20 2.25
CA PRO A 108 7.48 11.40 1.41
C PRO A 108 8.47 10.57 2.25
N THR A 109 8.86 9.39 1.76
CA THR A 109 9.94 8.61 2.38
C THR A 109 11.29 9.35 2.26
N ALA A 110 12.32 8.87 2.96
CA ALA A 110 13.66 9.45 2.87
C ALA A 110 14.19 9.44 1.42
N GLU A 111 13.97 8.34 0.68
CA GLU A 111 14.35 8.21 -0.72
C GLU A 111 13.56 9.19 -1.62
N GLN A 112 12.27 9.32 -1.39
CA GLN A 112 11.43 10.26 -2.13
C GLN A 112 11.83 11.71 -1.87
N THR A 113 12.20 12.03 -0.61
CA THR A 113 12.71 13.35 -0.24
C THR A 113 14.02 13.65 -0.95
N ALA A 114 14.95 12.69 -1.02
CA ALA A 114 16.20 12.82 -1.77
C ALA A 114 15.98 13.04 -3.28
N LEU A 115 14.87 12.52 -3.82
CA LEU A 115 14.44 12.76 -5.20
C LEU A 115 13.64 14.07 -5.40
N GLY A 116 13.53 14.90 -4.36
CA GLY A 116 12.86 16.20 -4.42
C GLY A 116 11.33 16.12 -4.31
N TYR A 117 10.77 15.01 -3.80
CA TYR A 117 9.33 14.93 -3.52
C TYR A 117 9.01 15.82 -2.32
N THR A 118 7.84 16.46 -2.39
CA THR A 118 7.37 17.38 -1.34
C THR A 118 5.90 17.15 -1.03
N GLY A 119 5.47 17.60 0.14
CA GLY A 119 4.14 17.45 0.69
C GLY A 119 4.22 16.81 2.08
N ARG A 120 3.10 16.79 2.77
CA ARG A 120 2.98 16.24 4.12
C ARG A 120 1.51 16.02 4.47
N ASP A 121 1.28 15.45 5.66
CA ASP A 121 -0.08 15.25 6.20
C ASP A 121 -0.98 14.43 5.28
N LEU A 122 -0.40 13.36 4.70
CA LEU A 122 -1.14 12.37 3.94
C LEU A 122 -1.48 11.17 4.80
N GLY A 123 -2.59 10.52 4.49
CA GLY A 123 -3.05 9.36 5.25
C GLY A 123 -4.43 8.90 4.82
N ILE A 124 -5.00 8.05 5.66
CA ILE A 124 -6.37 7.55 5.52
C ILE A 124 -7.24 8.25 6.55
N HIS A 125 -8.45 8.67 6.17
CA HIS A 125 -9.40 9.32 7.08
C HIS A 125 -10.86 9.03 6.71
N GLY A 126 -11.78 9.32 7.61
CA GLY A 126 -13.22 9.25 7.39
C GLY A 126 -13.76 10.41 6.53
N PRO A 127 -15.08 10.48 6.33
CA PRO A 127 -15.71 11.60 5.66
C PRO A 127 -15.57 12.90 6.47
N PRO A 128 -15.67 14.08 5.83
CA PRO A 128 -15.71 15.34 6.56
C PRO A 128 -16.93 15.40 7.49
N ARG A 129 -16.71 15.75 8.75
CA ARG A 129 -17.78 15.79 9.78
C ARG A 129 -18.93 16.73 9.47
N ASN A 130 -18.74 17.68 8.59
CA ASN A 130 -19.78 18.61 8.16
C ASN A 130 -20.57 18.13 6.92
N TRP A 131 -20.24 16.96 6.36
CA TRP A 131 -21.02 16.37 5.28
C TRP A 131 -22.27 15.68 5.82
N LYS A 132 -23.42 15.99 5.23
CA LYS A 132 -24.72 15.41 5.59
C LYS A 132 -24.98 14.10 4.85
N ASP A 133 -24.40 13.95 3.66
CA ASP A 133 -24.57 12.77 2.81
C ASP A 133 -23.22 12.03 2.73
N VAL A 134 -23.09 11.01 3.55
CA VAL A 134 -21.92 10.13 3.59
C VAL A 134 -21.85 9.20 2.36
N ALA A 135 -22.96 8.93 1.68
CA ALA A 135 -22.95 8.10 0.47
C ALA A 135 -22.15 8.78 -0.67
N ALA A 136 -22.09 10.11 -0.69
CA ALA A 136 -21.27 10.88 -1.63
C ALA A 136 -19.77 10.81 -1.32
N ALA A 137 -19.37 10.36 -0.12
CA ALA A 137 -17.98 10.44 0.33
C ALA A 137 -17.01 9.58 -0.49
N THR A 138 -17.51 8.55 -1.19
CA THR A 138 -16.70 7.70 -2.07
C THR A 138 -17.20 7.66 -3.52
N ALA A 139 -18.12 8.55 -3.90
CA ALA A 139 -18.65 8.61 -5.26
C ALA A 139 -17.67 9.26 -6.25
N LEU A 140 -16.89 10.22 -5.79
CA LEU A 140 -15.92 10.98 -6.59
C LEU A 140 -14.63 11.19 -5.81
N ASP A 141 -13.52 11.39 -6.51
CA ASP A 141 -12.25 11.79 -5.93
C ASP A 141 -12.28 13.26 -5.54
N TRP A 142 -12.23 13.56 -4.27
CA TRP A 142 -12.35 14.91 -3.73
C TRP A 142 -11.20 15.35 -2.83
N THR A 143 -10.37 14.42 -2.38
CA THR A 143 -9.32 14.75 -1.41
C THR A 143 -8.19 15.59 -2.05
N THR A 144 -7.29 16.07 -1.23
CA THR A 144 -6.09 16.77 -1.69
C THR A 144 -4.86 15.85 -1.72
N GLY A 145 -5.10 14.53 -1.74
CA GLY A 145 -4.08 13.48 -1.82
C GLY A 145 -4.22 12.38 -0.77
N CYS A 146 -5.06 12.56 0.23
CA CYS A 146 -5.40 11.52 1.19
C CYS A 146 -6.30 10.45 0.55
N ILE A 147 -6.49 9.35 1.28
CA ILE A 147 -7.44 8.28 0.99
C ILE A 147 -8.60 8.46 1.96
N ALA A 148 -9.83 8.58 1.48
CA ALA A 148 -11.00 8.78 2.33
C ALA A 148 -11.92 7.57 2.27
N THR A 149 -12.33 7.03 3.44
CA THR A 149 -13.38 6.03 3.56
C THR A 149 -14.76 6.67 3.50
N GLY A 150 -15.81 5.87 3.29
CA GLY A 150 -17.19 6.35 3.22
C GLY A 150 -17.81 6.67 4.56
N THR A 151 -17.38 5.98 5.64
CA THR A 151 -17.96 6.11 6.98
C THR A 151 -16.91 6.19 8.08
N ASP A 152 -17.33 6.67 9.26
CA ASP A 152 -16.48 6.67 10.46
C ASP A 152 -16.16 5.23 10.92
N GLU A 153 -17.10 4.30 10.79
CA GLU A 153 -16.88 2.90 11.16
C GLU A 153 -15.80 2.24 10.30
N GLU A 154 -15.77 2.58 9.01
CA GLU A 154 -14.76 2.05 8.09
C GLU A 154 -13.36 2.56 8.46
N VAL A 155 -13.18 3.87 8.68
CA VAL A 155 -11.86 4.39 9.08
C VAL A 155 -11.43 3.87 10.45
N GLU A 156 -12.35 3.68 11.40
CA GLU A 156 -12.06 3.07 12.70
C GLU A 156 -11.64 1.59 12.57
N ARG A 157 -12.24 0.86 11.62
CA ARG A 157 -11.80 -0.51 11.30
C ARG A 157 -10.36 -0.52 10.78
N VAL A 158 -10.03 0.39 9.85
CA VAL A 158 -8.65 0.55 9.36
C VAL A 158 -7.71 0.93 10.51
N ALA A 159 -8.10 1.87 11.37
CA ALA A 159 -7.28 2.33 12.50
C ALA A 159 -6.97 1.20 13.49
N ARG A 160 -7.97 0.37 13.83
CA ARG A 160 -7.74 -0.82 14.67
C ARG A 160 -6.76 -1.78 14.00
N PHE A 161 -6.98 -2.09 12.73
CA PHE A 161 -6.09 -2.97 11.98
C PHE A 161 -4.65 -2.46 11.96
N VAL A 162 -4.46 -1.15 11.78
CA VAL A 162 -3.11 -0.52 11.80
C VAL A 162 -2.45 -0.64 13.17
N ARG A 163 -3.19 -0.45 14.27
CA ARG A 163 -2.64 -0.60 15.62
C ARG A 163 -2.25 -2.06 15.94
N ASP A 164 -3.13 -3.00 15.54
CA ASP A 164 -2.99 -4.41 15.91
C ASP A 164 -1.91 -5.10 15.08
N GLU A 165 -1.86 -4.84 13.78
CA GLU A 165 -1.04 -5.56 12.81
C GLU A 165 0.23 -4.83 12.37
N ARG A 166 0.29 -3.50 12.56
CA ARG A 166 1.38 -2.63 12.05
C ARG A 166 1.72 -2.92 10.58
N PRO A 167 0.71 -2.88 9.70
CA PRO A 167 0.85 -3.26 8.30
C PRO A 167 1.63 -2.20 7.51
N LEU A 168 1.99 -2.54 6.27
CA LEU A 168 2.36 -1.54 5.27
C LEU A 168 1.13 -1.02 4.54
N ALA A 169 1.15 0.26 4.16
CA ALA A 169 0.25 0.81 3.15
C ALA A 169 0.84 0.49 1.77
N ILE A 170 0.12 -0.22 0.92
CA ILE A 170 0.48 -0.49 -0.48
C ILE A 170 -0.53 0.25 -1.35
N ILE A 171 -0.07 1.23 -2.14
CA ILE A 171 -0.94 2.11 -2.92
C ILE A 171 -0.55 2.00 -4.40
N GLU A 172 -1.47 1.52 -5.24
CA GLU A 172 -1.28 1.26 -6.68
C GLU A 172 -2.27 2.05 -7.56
#